data_a362e01eccd5694a22f90283049eb084
#
_entry.id   a362e01eccd5694a22f90283049eb084
#
_cell.length_a   1.000
_cell.length_b   1.000
_cell.length_c   1.000
_cell.angle_alpha   90.00
_cell.angle_beta   90.00
_cell.angle_gamma   90.00
#
_symmetry.space_group_name_H-M   'P 1'
#
loop_
_entity.id
_entity.type
_entity.pdbx_description
1 polymer ?
#
loop_
_entity_poly.entity_id
_entity_poly.type
_entity_poly.pdbx_seq_one_letter_code
_entity_poly.pdbx_strand_id
1 'polypeptide(L)'
;TILQLYNFDAIVVEPAGALSMSALDDYKDKIKGKNVVCIVSGSNNDITRMEEIKERSLLYEGLKHYFIVRFPQRAGALQNFVSNVLGPHDDITYFEYRKKTQREKGPAVIGIELQHPEDFKGLLTRMEEQGIKYIYLNDNPNLFEFLV
;
A
#
# COMPACT_ATOMS: atom_id res chain seq x y z
N THR A 1 12.05 7.85 -2.20
CA THR A 1 13.19 8.79 -1.96
C THR A 1 13.13 9.43 -0.58
N ILE A 2 12.05 10.13 -0.16
CA ILE A 2 11.98 10.83 1.15
C ILE A 2 12.20 9.84 2.31
N LEU A 3 11.50 8.69 2.31
CA LEU A 3 11.66 7.67 3.34
C LEU A 3 13.06 7.05 3.33
N GLN A 4 13.67 6.87 2.16
CA GLN A 4 15.03 6.37 2.04
C GLN A 4 16.04 7.33 2.68
N LEU A 5 15.95 8.62 2.35
CA LEU A 5 16.79 9.66 2.97
C LEU A 5 16.63 9.70 4.50
N TYR A 6 15.39 9.57 4.97
CA TYR A 6 15.13 9.55 6.40
C TYR A 6 15.67 8.28 7.09
N ASN A 7 15.38 7.10 6.54
CA ASN A 7 15.68 5.83 7.21
C ASN A 7 17.16 5.43 7.10
N PHE A 8 17.84 5.76 5.99
CA PHE A 8 19.22 5.32 5.76
C PHE A 8 20.25 6.42 6.04
N ASP A 9 19.88 7.68 5.77
CA ASP A 9 20.82 8.79 5.84
C ASP A 9 20.52 9.75 7.02
N ALA A 10 19.41 9.54 7.74
CA ALA A 10 18.90 10.41 8.80
C ALA A 10 18.69 11.88 8.34
N ILE A 11 18.34 12.05 7.06
CA ILE A 11 18.12 13.35 6.44
C ILE A 11 16.62 13.62 6.32
N VAL A 12 16.15 14.69 6.94
CA VAL A 12 14.77 15.17 6.80
C VAL A 12 14.70 16.18 5.66
N VAL A 13 13.92 15.87 4.64
CA VAL A 13 13.71 16.75 3.48
C VAL A 13 12.23 16.99 3.23
N GLU A 14 11.90 18.17 2.74
CA GLU A 14 10.58 18.44 2.19
C GLU A 14 10.41 17.78 0.80
N PRO A 15 9.19 17.56 0.31
CA PRO A 15 8.95 16.95 -0.99
C PRO A 15 9.68 17.63 -2.16
N ALA A 16 9.70 18.97 -2.17
CA ALA A 16 10.44 19.74 -3.18
C ALA A 16 11.95 19.49 -3.13
N GLY A 17 12.51 19.35 -1.92
CA GLY A 17 13.93 19.09 -1.71
C GLY A 17 14.39 17.70 -2.16
N ALA A 18 13.47 16.74 -2.21
CA ALA A 18 13.78 15.38 -2.67
C ALA A 18 13.70 15.19 -4.19
N LEU A 19 13.13 16.14 -4.94
CA LEU A 19 12.88 16.02 -6.38
C LEU A 19 14.12 15.73 -7.20
N SER A 20 15.26 16.39 -6.88
CA SER A 20 16.50 16.20 -7.61
C SER A 20 17.02 14.75 -7.52
N MET A 21 16.83 14.10 -6.38
CA MET A 21 17.22 12.70 -6.19
C MET A 21 16.19 11.75 -6.79
N SER A 22 14.89 12.05 -6.66
CA SER A 22 13.82 11.23 -7.23
C SER A 22 13.93 11.12 -8.76
N ALA A 23 14.40 12.18 -9.42
CA ALA A 23 14.59 12.18 -10.88
C ALA A 23 15.74 11.29 -11.37
N LEU A 24 16.67 10.85 -10.50
CA LEU A 24 17.84 10.06 -10.95
C LEU A 24 17.43 8.76 -11.64
N ASP A 25 16.36 8.14 -11.20
CA ASP A 25 15.88 6.89 -11.79
C ASP A 25 15.43 7.06 -13.25
N ASP A 26 14.80 8.20 -13.56
CA ASP A 26 14.35 8.52 -14.93
C ASP A 26 15.51 8.89 -15.87
N TYR A 27 16.66 9.23 -15.31
CA TYR A 27 17.84 9.68 -16.06
C TYR A 27 19.00 8.68 -16.03
N LYS A 28 18.82 7.46 -15.54
CA LYS A 28 19.87 6.43 -15.35
C LYS A 28 20.81 6.30 -16.56
N ASP A 29 20.26 6.17 -17.75
CA ASP A 29 21.06 5.99 -18.98
C ASP A 29 21.83 7.24 -19.37
N LYS A 30 21.29 8.43 -19.09
CA LYS A 30 21.92 9.71 -19.43
C LYS A 30 23.05 10.10 -18.49
N ILE A 31 22.99 9.62 -17.24
CA ILE A 31 23.95 9.97 -16.18
C ILE A 31 25.02 8.89 -15.98
N LYS A 32 24.91 7.76 -16.64
CA LYS A 32 25.86 6.64 -16.53
C LYS A 32 27.29 7.11 -16.81
N GLY A 33 28.19 6.87 -15.86
CA GLY A 33 29.59 7.28 -15.95
C GLY A 33 29.86 8.78 -15.78
N LYS A 34 28.86 9.55 -15.32
CA LYS A 34 29.02 10.99 -15.03
C LYS A 34 29.02 11.25 -13.52
N ASN A 35 29.65 12.34 -13.11
CA ASN A 35 29.51 12.86 -11.77
C ASN A 35 28.23 13.69 -11.73
N VAL A 36 27.29 13.29 -10.86
CA VAL A 36 25.99 13.95 -10.70
C VAL A 36 25.93 14.57 -9.30
N VAL A 37 25.55 15.82 -9.22
CA VAL A 37 25.34 16.52 -7.95
C VAL A 37 23.85 16.82 -7.83
N CYS A 38 23.22 16.28 -6.78
CA CYS A 38 21.84 16.58 -6.43
C CYS A 38 21.82 17.60 -5.28
N ILE A 39 21.08 18.67 -5.47
CA ILE A 39 20.84 19.64 -4.39
C ILE A 39 19.61 19.14 -3.62
N VAL A 40 19.83 18.78 -2.36
CA VAL A 40 18.79 18.42 -1.41
C VAL A 40 18.55 19.62 -0.51
N SER A 41 17.35 20.15 -0.51
CA SER A 41 17.02 21.38 0.22
C SER A 41 15.72 21.26 0.99
N GLY A 42 15.56 22.12 2.00
CA GLY A 42 14.35 22.23 2.78
C GLY A 42 14.15 21.12 3.81
N SER A 43 13.73 21.54 4.98
CA SER A 43 13.34 20.66 6.09
C SER A 43 11.95 21.01 6.63
N ASN A 44 11.21 21.85 5.89
CA ASN A 44 9.85 22.26 6.26
C ASN A 44 8.87 21.11 5.96
N ASN A 45 8.97 20.04 6.73
CA ASN A 45 8.11 18.89 6.61
C ASN A 45 7.19 18.83 7.83
N ASP A 46 5.89 18.78 7.57
CA ASP A 46 4.92 18.55 8.62
C ASP A 46 4.98 17.06 9.02
N ILE A 47 5.20 16.80 10.31
CA ILE A 47 5.31 15.46 10.85
C ILE A 47 4.01 14.65 10.61
N THR A 48 2.86 15.32 10.55
CA THR A 48 1.57 14.67 10.27
C THR A 48 1.48 14.15 8.84
N ARG A 49 2.25 14.72 7.90
CA ARG A 49 2.32 14.26 6.51
C ARG A 49 3.20 13.03 6.31
N MET A 50 3.99 12.66 7.31
CA MET A 50 4.86 11.48 7.19
C MET A 50 4.08 10.18 7.03
N GLU A 51 2.90 10.07 7.67
CA GLU A 51 2.02 8.91 7.50
C GLU A 51 1.47 8.86 6.06
N GLU A 52 1.04 9.99 5.51
CA GLU A 52 0.58 10.07 4.11
C GLU A 52 1.73 9.71 3.14
N ILE A 53 2.94 10.22 3.38
CA ILE A 53 4.11 9.91 2.56
C ILE A 53 4.45 8.41 2.62
N LYS A 54 4.37 7.81 3.82
CA LYS A 54 4.57 6.37 4.00
C LYS A 54 3.53 5.57 3.21
N GLU A 55 2.26 5.90 3.36
CA GLU A 55 1.16 5.23 2.68
C GLU A 55 1.33 5.30 1.15
N ARG A 56 1.61 6.50 0.60
CA ARG A 56 1.86 6.68 -0.83
C ARG A 56 3.10 5.92 -1.32
N SER A 57 4.14 5.81 -0.49
CA SER A 57 5.33 5.03 -0.82
C SER A 57 5.01 3.55 -0.91
N LEU A 58 4.27 3.00 0.05
CA LEU A 58 3.85 1.60 0.05
C LEU A 58 2.96 1.27 -1.15
N LEU A 59 2.04 2.17 -1.51
CA LEU A 59 1.21 2.03 -2.71
C LEU A 59 2.07 2.03 -3.99
N TYR A 60 3.02 2.95 -4.09
CA TYR A 60 3.92 3.06 -5.24
C TYR A 60 4.85 1.86 -5.38
N GLU A 61 5.33 1.33 -4.27
CA GLU A 61 6.21 0.16 -4.21
C GLU A 61 5.45 -1.17 -4.40
N GLY A 62 4.11 -1.12 -4.50
CA GLY A 62 3.27 -2.33 -4.63
C GLY A 62 3.26 -3.19 -3.38
N LEU A 63 3.42 -2.57 -2.21
CA LEU A 63 3.40 -3.23 -0.90
C LEU A 63 2.06 -3.07 -0.19
N LYS A 64 1.23 -2.10 -0.61
CA LYS A 64 -0.06 -1.80 0.02
C LYS A 64 -1.20 -2.01 -0.96
N HIS A 65 -2.17 -2.81 -0.55
CA HIS A 65 -3.29 -3.22 -1.40
C HIS A 65 -4.60 -3.08 -0.67
N TYR A 66 -5.59 -2.46 -1.30
CA TYR A 66 -6.93 -2.29 -0.75
C TYR A 66 -7.96 -3.05 -1.56
N PHE A 67 -8.89 -3.68 -0.85
CA PHE A 67 -9.94 -4.50 -1.44
C PHE A 67 -11.29 -4.23 -0.81
N ILE A 68 -12.36 -4.28 -1.62
CA ILE A 68 -13.69 -4.54 -1.10
C ILE A 68 -13.91 -6.05 -1.21
N VAL A 69 -14.03 -6.71 -0.07
CA VAL A 69 -14.29 -8.16 0.01
C VAL A 69 -15.71 -8.41 0.47
N ARG A 70 -16.39 -9.39 -0.13
CA ARG A 70 -17.73 -9.78 0.28
C ARG A 70 -17.67 -11.02 1.18
N PHE A 71 -17.73 -10.80 2.49
CA PHE A 71 -17.74 -11.88 3.47
C PHE A 71 -19.13 -12.51 3.62
N PRO A 72 -19.20 -13.86 3.77
CA PRO A 72 -20.37 -14.51 4.30
C PRO A 72 -20.65 -14.00 5.72
N GLN A 73 -21.91 -13.64 6.01
CA GLN A 73 -22.28 -13.14 7.35
C GLN A 73 -22.52 -14.30 8.34
N ARG A 74 -21.53 -15.16 8.48
CA ARG A 74 -21.55 -16.30 9.42
C ARG A 74 -20.32 -16.26 10.32
N ALA A 75 -20.42 -16.91 11.48
CA ALA A 75 -19.28 -17.07 12.38
C ALA A 75 -18.11 -17.78 11.68
N GLY A 76 -16.88 -17.37 11.97
CA GLY A 76 -15.66 -17.96 11.40
C GLY A 76 -15.25 -17.43 10.02
N ALA A 77 -16.06 -16.61 9.34
CA ALA A 77 -15.72 -16.12 7.99
C ALA A 77 -14.43 -15.28 7.98
N LEU A 78 -14.26 -14.39 8.94
CA LEU A 78 -13.03 -13.59 9.08
C LEU A 78 -11.84 -14.46 9.49
N GLN A 79 -12.06 -15.41 10.42
CA GLN A 79 -11.01 -16.34 10.82
C GLN A 79 -10.50 -17.16 9.62
N ASN A 80 -11.43 -17.65 8.78
CA ASN A 80 -11.07 -18.36 7.56
C ASN A 80 -10.25 -17.49 6.60
N PHE A 81 -10.62 -16.21 6.46
CA PHE A 81 -9.85 -15.27 5.63
C PHE A 81 -8.43 -15.11 6.16
N VAL A 82 -8.29 -14.80 7.44
CA VAL A 82 -6.97 -14.61 8.06
C VAL A 82 -6.11 -15.87 7.96
N SER A 83 -6.68 -17.06 8.19
CA SER A 83 -5.91 -18.30 8.24
C SER A 83 -5.56 -18.88 6.87
N ASN A 84 -6.36 -18.61 5.83
CA ASN A 84 -6.22 -19.29 4.53
C ASN A 84 -5.91 -18.34 3.36
N VAL A 85 -6.01 -17.03 3.57
CA VAL A 85 -5.74 -16.04 2.52
C VAL A 85 -4.47 -15.26 2.80
N LEU A 86 -4.28 -14.81 4.04
CA LEU A 86 -3.06 -14.07 4.40
C LEU A 86 -1.84 -15.00 4.39
N GLY A 87 -0.74 -14.48 3.90
CA GLY A 87 0.58 -15.09 4.05
C GLY A 87 1.14 -14.86 5.45
N PRO A 88 2.26 -15.51 5.79
CA PRO A 88 2.85 -15.44 7.14
C PRO A 88 3.37 -14.05 7.53
N HIS A 89 3.57 -13.18 6.55
CA HIS A 89 4.11 -11.83 6.73
C HIS A 89 3.14 -10.74 6.21
N ASP A 90 1.94 -11.13 5.79
CA ASP A 90 0.91 -10.19 5.35
C ASP A 90 0.25 -9.57 6.59
N ASP A 91 0.09 -8.25 6.60
CA ASP A 91 -0.55 -7.53 7.69
C ASP A 91 -1.84 -6.84 7.25
N ILE A 92 -2.88 -6.90 8.09
CA ILE A 92 -4.11 -6.13 7.89
C ILE A 92 -3.95 -4.78 8.58
N THR A 93 -3.72 -3.75 7.80
CA THR A 93 -3.50 -2.39 8.29
C THR A 93 -4.76 -1.52 8.28
N TYR A 94 -5.78 -1.96 7.53
CA TYR A 94 -7.10 -1.34 7.51
C TYR A 94 -8.18 -2.39 7.42
N PHE A 95 -9.23 -2.28 8.25
CA PHE A 95 -10.37 -3.19 8.22
C PHE A 95 -11.65 -2.48 8.65
N GLU A 96 -12.57 -2.30 7.71
CA GLU A 96 -13.90 -1.80 7.98
C GLU A 96 -14.94 -2.83 7.52
N TYR A 97 -15.74 -3.35 8.45
CA TYR A 97 -16.81 -4.30 8.19
C TYR A 97 -18.12 -3.85 8.76
N ARG A 98 -19.13 -3.73 7.90
CA ARG A 98 -20.49 -3.39 8.31
C ARG A 98 -21.44 -4.55 8.05
N LYS A 99 -21.91 -5.18 9.11
CA LYS A 99 -22.94 -6.21 9.02
C LYS A 99 -24.29 -5.57 8.61
N LYS A 100 -24.86 -6.06 7.50
CA LYS A 100 -26.20 -5.64 7.02
C LYS A 100 -27.24 -6.72 7.37
N THR A 101 -28.27 -6.35 8.13
CA THR A 101 -29.28 -7.23 8.72
C THR A 101 -30.12 -8.04 7.70
N GLN A 102 -30.08 -7.68 6.42
CA GLN A 102 -30.94 -8.29 5.39
C GLN A 102 -30.18 -8.97 4.25
N ARG A 103 -28.89 -9.26 4.39
CA ARG A 103 -28.08 -9.88 3.34
C ARG A 103 -27.21 -11.00 3.90
N GLU A 104 -27.10 -12.09 3.15
CA GLU A 104 -26.21 -13.20 3.49
C GLU A 104 -24.71 -12.85 3.42
N LYS A 105 -24.36 -11.77 2.70
CA LYS A 105 -22.97 -11.30 2.52
C LYS A 105 -22.89 -9.79 2.79
N GLY A 106 -21.91 -9.40 3.59
CA GLY A 106 -21.58 -8.01 3.89
C GLY A 106 -20.25 -7.58 3.21
N PRO A 107 -20.17 -6.36 2.67
CA PRO A 107 -18.91 -5.83 2.19
C PRO A 107 -18.00 -5.46 3.37
N ALA A 108 -16.71 -5.74 3.23
CA ALA A 108 -15.66 -5.21 4.08
C ALA A 108 -14.61 -4.51 3.21
N VAL A 109 -14.10 -3.39 3.67
CA VAL A 109 -12.92 -2.75 3.09
C VAL A 109 -11.71 -3.23 3.87
N ILE A 110 -10.70 -3.74 3.18
CA ILE A 110 -9.51 -4.31 3.79
C ILE A 110 -8.27 -3.71 3.12
N GLY A 111 -7.36 -3.16 3.93
CA GLY A 111 -6.01 -2.80 3.52
C GLY A 111 -5.02 -3.85 3.98
N ILE A 112 -4.26 -4.40 3.07
CA ILE A 112 -3.25 -5.44 3.32
C ILE A 112 -1.88 -4.87 2.94
N GLU A 113 -0.93 -4.98 3.86
CA GLU A 113 0.47 -4.65 3.63
C GLU A 113 1.28 -5.96 3.47
N LEU A 114 2.05 -6.03 2.39
CA LEU A 114 2.89 -7.15 2.03
C LEU A 114 4.36 -6.83 2.35
N GLN A 115 5.13 -7.87 2.66
CA GLN A 115 6.57 -7.70 2.87
C GLN A 115 7.32 -7.52 1.55
N HIS A 116 6.88 -8.22 0.49
CA HIS A 116 7.48 -8.14 -0.84
C HIS A 116 6.39 -7.98 -1.91
N PRO A 117 6.63 -7.16 -2.96
CA PRO A 117 5.62 -6.94 -4.02
C PRO A 117 5.23 -8.23 -4.76
N GLU A 118 6.17 -9.19 -4.88
CA GLU A 118 5.93 -10.50 -5.50
C GLU A 118 4.91 -11.36 -4.77
N ASP A 119 4.67 -11.13 -3.48
CA ASP A 119 3.69 -11.87 -2.67
C ASP A 119 2.25 -11.55 -3.08
N PHE A 120 2.02 -10.44 -3.78
CA PHE A 120 0.71 -10.01 -4.25
C PHE A 120 0.01 -11.06 -5.11
N LYS A 121 0.74 -11.68 -6.03
CA LYS A 121 0.18 -12.74 -6.88
C LYS A 121 -0.28 -13.94 -6.06
N GLY A 122 0.50 -14.32 -5.05
CA GLY A 122 0.15 -15.40 -4.12
C GLY A 122 -1.11 -15.08 -3.31
N LEU A 123 -1.25 -13.84 -2.83
CA LEU A 123 -2.43 -13.36 -2.13
C LEU A 123 -3.70 -13.49 -3.00
N LEU A 124 -3.65 -13.02 -4.25
CA LEU A 124 -4.78 -13.13 -5.18
C LEU A 124 -5.17 -14.60 -5.46
N THR A 125 -4.17 -15.46 -5.68
CA THR A 125 -4.41 -16.90 -5.89
C THR A 125 -5.12 -17.52 -4.70
N ARG A 126 -4.70 -17.25 -3.47
CA ARG A 126 -5.36 -17.74 -2.26
C ARG A 126 -6.78 -17.20 -2.11
N MET A 127 -7.05 -15.94 -2.48
CA MET A 127 -8.41 -15.40 -2.51
C MET A 127 -9.30 -16.17 -3.49
N GLU A 128 -8.81 -16.49 -4.68
CA GLU A 128 -9.53 -17.24 -5.70
C GLU A 128 -9.82 -18.68 -5.26
N GLU A 129 -8.83 -19.38 -4.71
CA GLU A 129 -8.96 -20.74 -4.17
C GLU A 129 -10.01 -20.82 -3.04
N GLN A 130 -10.11 -19.79 -2.22
CA GLN A 130 -11.12 -19.67 -1.16
C GLN A 130 -12.48 -19.16 -1.67
N GLY A 131 -12.64 -18.96 -2.99
CA GLY A 131 -13.87 -18.46 -3.60
C GLY A 131 -14.27 -17.05 -3.15
N ILE A 132 -13.31 -16.23 -2.73
CA ILE A 132 -13.53 -14.88 -2.23
C ILE A 132 -13.67 -13.95 -3.41
N LYS A 133 -14.83 -13.28 -3.49
CA LYS A 133 -15.07 -12.22 -4.48
C LYS A 133 -14.62 -10.89 -3.93
N TYR A 134 -13.80 -10.18 -4.68
CA TYR A 134 -13.27 -8.88 -4.31
C TYR A 134 -13.35 -7.86 -5.46
N ILE A 135 -13.24 -6.59 -5.11
CA ILE A 135 -12.94 -5.47 -6.01
C ILE A 135 -11.61 -4.90 -5.54
N TYR A 136 -10.65 -4.83 -6.44
CA TYR A 136 -9.35 -4.23 -6.17
C TYR A 136 -9.46 -2.71 -6.27
N LEU A 137 -9.16 -2.01 -5.17
CA LEU A 137 -9.39 -0.57 -5.07
C LEU A 137 -8.26 0.26 -5.66
N ASN A 138 -7.01 -0.23 -5.62
CA ASN A 138 -5.87 0.53 -6.14
C ASN A 138 -6.00 0.86 -7.64
N ASP A 139 -6.74 0.03 -8.41
CA ASP A 139 -7.04 0.28 -9.82
C ASP A 139 -8.30 1.14 -10.03
N ASN A 140 -8.97 1.55 -8.96
CA ASN A 140 -10.22 2.31 -8.99
C ASN A 140 -10.10 3.61 -8.18
N PRO A 141 -9.44 4.66 -8.72
CA PRO A 141 -9.15 5.89 -7.98
C PRO A 141 -10.37 6.54 -7.33
N ASN A 142 -11.51 6.56 -8.05
CA ASN A 142 -12.75 7.13 -7.53
C ASN A 142 -13.29 6.38 -6.31
N LEU A 143 -13.23 5.04 -6.31
CA LEU A 143 -13.67 4.24 -5.18
C LEU A 143 -12.66 4.31 -4.03
N PHE A 144 -11.38 4.39 -4.36
CA PHE A 144 -10.31 4.53 -3.38
C PHE A 144 -10.49 5.80 -2.55
N GLU A 145 -10.66 6.95 -3.20
CA GLU A 145 -10.84 8.25 -2.55
C GLU A 145 -12.06 8.32 -1.61
N PHE A 146 -13.13 7.54 -1.91
CA PHE A 146 -14.34 7.51 -1.07
C PHE A 146 -14.29 6.51 0.08
N LEU A 147 -13.40 5.52 0.04
CA LEU A 147 -13.42 4.38 0.95
C LEU A 147 -12.16 4.24 1.80
N VAL A 148 -11.08 4.88 1.40
CA VAL A 148 -9.79 4.90 2.05
C VAL A 148 -9.34 6.33 2.32
#